data_65bdd7adf9a80d7cb20e427dbc96daf4
#
_entry.id   65bdd7adf9a80d7cb20e427dbc96daf4
#
_cell.length_a   1.000
_cell.length_b   1.000
_cell.length_c   1.000
_cell.angle_alpha   90.00
_cell.angle_beta   90.00
_cell.angle_gamma   90.00
#
_symmetry.space_group_name_H-M   'P 1'
#
loop_
_entity.id
_entity.type
_entity.pdbx_description
1 polymer ?
#
loop_
_entity_poly.entity_id
_entity_poly.type
_entity_poly.pdbx_seq_one_letter_code
_entity_poly.pdbx_strand_id
1 'polypeptide(L)'
;MSKPLQELYNELRFGEHQGGKGRGGLSDAFILKLVELIFAYGVEARASDIHIEPVETGARLRYRIDGVLHEMLKVEAEVRDPLIRSVKARAGMTMEASGHSKPQDSRITFSYKDQSVDLRIATFPIIFGDTVAVRILERMRGLPQLGQLGFQDEGLSECERLIQRPSGLILVSGPTNSGKTTTLYTILEKLRAPHLKIITLEDPVEYQMEGVDQAQINPKFGLTF
;
A
#
# COMPACT_ATOMS: atom_id res chain seq x y z
N MET A 1 -3.59 12.67 18.88
CA MET A 1 -3.12 13.11 17.55
C MET A 1 -1.60 12.98 17.58
N SER A 2 -1.02 12.21 16.67
CA SER A 2 0.44 12.14 16.50
C SER A 2 0.99 13.52 16.10
N LYS A 3 2.25 13.80 16.49
CA LYS A 3 2.94 15.03 16.08
C LYS A 3 2.93 15.16 14.55
N PRO A 4 2.95 16.39 13.99
CA PRO A 4 3.11 16.59 12.55
C PRO A 4 4.39 15.90 12.03
N LEU A 5 4.32 15.33 10.84
CA LEU A 5 5.45 14.59 10.24
C LEU A 5 6.71 15.46 10.13
N GLN A 6 6.55 16.75 9.85
CA GLN A 6 7.67 17.70 9.78
C GLN A 6 8.38 17.86 11.13
N GLU A 7 7.66 17.84 12.26
CA GLU A 7 8.27 17.89 13.59
C GLU A 7 9.05 16.61 13.88
N LEU A 8 8.48 15.45 13.58
CA LEU A 8 9.14 14.16 13.74
C LEU A 8 10.40 14.05 12.89
N TYR A 9 10.36 14.55 11.66
CA TYR A 9 11.54 14.64 10.80
C TYR A 9 12.62 15.55 11.41
N ASN A 10 12.25 16.72 11.91
CA ASN A 10 13.18 17.66 12.54
C ASN A 10 13.83 17.06 13.80
N GLU A 11 13.07 16.35 14.63
CA GLU A 11 13.59 15.63 15.79
C GLU A 11 14.60 14.55 15.38
N LEU A 12 14.27 13.77 14.35
CA LEU A 12 15.16 12.73 13.81
C LEU A 12 16.45 13.35 13.24
N ARG A 13 16.33 14.45 12.53
CA ARG A 13 17.45 15.21 11.93
C ARG A 13 18.36 15.82 13.00
N PHE A 14 17.77 16.37 14.06
CA PHE A 14 18.54 16.91 15.20
C PHE A 14 19.35 15.83 15.90
N GLY A 15 18.76 14.64 16.11
CA GLY A 15 19.46 13.48 16.67
C GLY A 15 20.66 13.03 15.85
N GLU A 16 20.55 13.09 14.51
CA GLU A 16 21.65 12.79 13.58
C GLU A 16 22.85 13.73 13.78
N HIS A 17 22.60 15.03 13.90
CA HIS A 17 23.65 16.03 14.13
C HIS A 17 24.37 15.89 15.48
N GLN A 18 23.72 15.35 16.51
CA GLN A 18 24.35 15.14 17.81
C GLN A 18 25.12 13.80 17.91
N GLY A 19 24.73 12.79 17.13
CA GLY A 19 25.35 11.44 17.17
C GLY A 19 26.61 11.28 16.33
N GLY A 20 26.86 12.19 15.37
CA GLY A 20 27.90 12.06 14.36
C GLY A 20 29.17 12.87 14.68
N LYS A 21 30.09 12.34 15.46
CA LYS A 21 31.50 12.75 15.41
C LYS A 21 32.17 12.10 14.17
N GLY A 22 31.91 12.61 12.97
CA GLY A 22 32.69 12.17 11.82
C GLY A 22 32.03 12.47 10.46
N ARG A 23 32.70 13.38 9.72
CA ARG A 23 32.54 13.68 8.28
C ARG A 23 31.08 13.88 7.81
N GLY A 24 30.70 15.10 7.59
CA GLY A 24 29.51 15.76 7.08
C GLY A 24 28.62 15.07 6.03
N GLY A 25 28.18 13.84 6.26
CA GLY A 25 27.23 13.12 5.42
C GLY A 25 26.14 12.52 6.27
N LEU A 26 24.96 12.27 5.66
CA LEU A 26 23.85 11.56 6.29
C LEU A 26 24.22 10.11 6.56
N SER A 27 23.89 9.60 7.77
CA SER A 27 24.09 8.18 8.05
C SER A 27 23.00 7.33 7.40
N ASP A 28 23.37 6.11 7.00
CA ASP A 28 22.38 5.13 6.49
C ASP A 28 21.29 4.85 7.55
N ALA A 29 21.66 4.88 8.83
CA ALA A 29 20.71 4.69 9.94
C ALA A 29 19.64 5.79 10.00
N PHE A 30 20.00 7.03 9.71
CA PHE A 30 19.05 8.15 9.61
C PHE A 30 18.07 7.92 8.46
N ILE A 31 18.59 7.56 7.27
CA ILE A 31 17.75 7.33 6.09
C ILE A 31 16.79 6.15 6.30
N LEU A 32 17.26 5.05 6.88
CA LEU A 32 16.40 3.90 7.19
C LEU A 32 15.27 4.28 8.17
N LYS A 33 15.59 5.02 9.25
CA LYS A 33 14.58 5.52 10.20
C LYS A 33 13.60 6.47 9.54
N LEU A 34 14.07 7.31 8.60
CA LEU A 34 13.20 8.22 7.87
C LEU A 34 12.20 7.46 6.98
N VAL A 35 12.65 6.41 6.27
CA VAL A 35 11.74 5.55 5.47
C VAL A 35 10.70 4.89 6.38
N GLU A 36 11.11 4.37 7.52
CA GLU A 36 10.17 3.77 8.49
C GLU A 36 9.18 4.80 9.03
N LEU A 37 9.65 5.99 9.38
CA LEU A 37 8.80 7.09 9.83
C LEU A 37 7.75 7.48 8.77
N ILE A 38 8.16 7.59 7.50
CA ILE A 38 7.27 7.92 6.39
C ILE A 38 6.15 6.88 6.25
N PHE A 39 6.50 5.60 6.25
CA PHE A 39 5.50 4.53 6.10
C PHE A 39 4.60 4.42 7.34
N ALA A 40 5.19 4.47 8.53
CA ALA A 40 4.45 4.43 9.78
C ALA A 40 3.44 5.58 9.90
N TYR A 41 3.86 6.79 9.53
CA TYR A 41 2.98 7.96 9.53
C TYR A 41 1.82 7.79 8.55
N GLY A 42 2.08 7.24 7.35
CA GLY A 42 1.03 6.95 6.37
C GLY A 42 -0.02 5.97 6.91
N VAL A 43 0.41 4.91 7.58
CA VAL A 43 -0.48 3.94 8.21
C VAL A 43 -1.31 4.58 9.35
N GLU A 44 -0.67 5.38 10.22
CA GLU A 44 -1.37 6.06 11.32
C GLU A 44 -2.38 7.10 10.82
N ALA A 45 -2.01 7.84 9.77
CA ALA A 45 -2.86 8.85 9.16
C ALA A 45 -3.97 8.26 8.26
N ARG A 46 -4.03 6.93 8.12
CA ARG A 46 -4.95 6.22 7.20
C ARG A 46 -4.87 6.76 5.77
N ALA A 47 -3.67 7.07 5.32
CA ALA A 47 -3.46 7.49 3.95
C ALA A 47 -3.62 6.32 2.99
N SER A 48 -4.28 6.53 1.87
CA SER A 48 -4.35 5.53 0.79
C SER A 48 -3.06 5.47 -0.01
N ASP A 49 -2.41 6.61 -0.21
CA ASP A 49 -1.19 6.71 -1.00
C ASP A 49 -0.19 7.69 -0.35
N ILE A 50 1.11 7.40 -0.51
CA ILE A 50 2.23 8.29 -0.18
C ILE A 50 2.98 8.58 -1.49
N HIS A 51 3.22 9.84 -1.77
CA HIS A 51 4.00 10.27 -2.92
C HIS A 51 5.29 10.93 -2.44
N ILE A 52 6.44 10.43 -2.89
CA ILE A 52 7.77 11.04 -2.69
C ILE A 52 8.18 11.62 -4.03
N GLU A 53 8.14 12.92 -4.15
CA GLU A 53 8.29 13.64 -5.41
C GLU A 53 9.58 14.46 -5.39
N PRO A 54 10.58 14.07 -6.20
CA PRO A 54 11.79 14.87 -6.38
C PRO A 54 11.46 16.25 -6.94
N VAL A 55 12.10 17.26 -6.37
CA VAL A 55 12.10 18.63 -6.86
C VAL A 55 13.54 19.15 -6.89
N GLU A 56 13.79 20.28 -7.54
CA GLU A 56 15.12 20.85 -7.63
C GLU A 56 15.81 21.02 -6.27
N THR A 57 15.07 21.52 -5.27
CA THR A 57 15.58 21.83 -3.93
C THR A 57 15.57 20.65 -2.95
N GLY A 58 15.08 19.46 -3.38
CA GLY A 58 14.98 18.29 -2.51
C GLY A 58 13.89 17.33 -2.92
N ALA A 59 13.05 16.92 -1.98
CA ALA A 59 11.82 16.17 -2.27
C ALA A 59 10.67 16.65 -1.39
N ARG A 60 9.47 16.60 -1.95
CA ARG A 60 8.25 16.81 -1.19
C ARG A 60 7.51 15.50 -1.03
N LEU A 61 6.92 15.29 0.14
CA LEU A 61 6.13 14.12 0.47
C LEU A 61 4.68 14.53 0.62
N ARG A 62 3.83 13.90 -0.16
CA ARG A 62 2.38 14.13 -0.13
C ARG A 62 1.67 12.83 0.22
N TYR A 63 0.65 12.95 1.05
CA TYR A 63 -0.19 11.85 1.49
C TYR A 63 -1.61 12.07 0.99
N ARG A 64 -2.22 11.01 0.46
CA ARG A 64 -3.64 11.03 0.12
C ARG A 64 -4.44 10.55 1.32
N ILE A 65 -5.16 11.45 1.96
CA ILE A 65 -6.02 11.18 3.10
C ILE A 65 -7.43 11.59 2.70
N ASP A 66 -8.40 10.70 2.88
CA ASP A 66 -9.80 10.91 2.50
C ASP A 66 -9.97 11.43 1.05
N GLY A 67 -9.16 10.89 0.14
CA GLY A 67 -9.16 11.26 -1.29
C GLY A 67 -8.39 12.53 -1.64
N VAL A 68 -7.99 13.36 -0.67
CA VAL A 68 -7.27 14.63 -0.87
C VAL A 68 -5.78 14.47 -0.65
N LEU A 69 -4.96 15.08 -1.51
CA LEU A 69 -3.49 15.12 -1.37
C LEU A 69 -3.07 16.27 -0.45
N HIS A 70 -2.36 15.92 0.63
CA HIS A 70 -1.79 16.86 1.59
C HIS A 70 -0.27 16.81 1.53
N GLU A 71 0.40 17.97 1.41
CA GLU A 71 1.85 18.07 1.57
C GLU A 71 2.19 18.02 3.07
N MET A 72 2.93 16.99 3.49
CA MET A 72 3.19 16.72 4.91
C MET A 72 4.65 16.90 5.30
N LEU A 73 5.58 16.81 4.35
CA LEU A 73 7.00 16.91 4.62
C LEU A 73 7.74 17.43 3.38
N LYS A 74 8.74 18.29 3.61
CA LYS A 74 9.79 18.63 2.65
C LYS A 74 11.13 18.22 3.22
N VAL A 75 11.95 17.60 2.38
CA VAL A 75 13.33 17.24 2.72
C VAL A 75 14.29 17.91 1.77
N GLU A 76 15.51 18.16 2.26
CA GLU A 76 16.57 18.85 1.54
C GLU A 76 17.14 17.97 0.41
N ALA A 77 17.86 18.62 -0.53
CA ALA A 77 18.45 17.96 -1.70
C ALA A 77 19.39 16.80 -1.32
N GLU A 78 20.13 16.93 -0.24
CA GLU A 78 21.07 15.90 0.24
C GLU A 78 20.34 14.63 0.76
N VAL A 79 19.07 14.74 1.21
CA VAL A 79 18.24 13.64 1.70
C VAL A 79 17.50 12.94 0.57
N ARG A 80 17.16 13.66 -0.49
CA ARG A 80 16.32 13.18 -1.60
C ARG A 80 16.78 11.86 -2.20
N ASP A 81 18.00 11.84 -2.72
CA ASP A 81 18.52 10.67 -3.46
C ASP A 81 18.78 9.46 -2.54
N PRO A 82 19.37 9.64 -1.33
CA PRO A 82 19.46 8.55 -0.35
C PRO A 82 18.09 7.98 0.06
N LEU A 83 17.09 8.84 0.27
CA LEU A 83 15.74 8.43 0.62
C LEU A 83 15.12 7.54 -0.47
N ILE A 84 15.13 8.00 -1.73
CA ILE A 84 14.58 7.26 -2.86
C ILE A 84 15.30 5.92 -3.05
N ARG A 85 16.64 5.92 -2.98
CA ARG A 85 17.42 4.68 -3.05
C ARG A 85 17.06 3.70 -1.94
N SER A 86 16.87 4.18 -0.71
CA SER A 86 16.52 3.33 0.42
C SER A 86 15.13 2.70 0.24
N VAL A 87 14.16 3.46 -0.28
CA VAL A 87 12.83 2.91 -0.61
C VAL A 87 12.93 1.85 -1.71
N LYS A 88 13.68 2.12 -2.79
CA LYS A 88 13.90 1.15 -3.89
C LYS A 88 14.59 -0.12 -3.38
N ALA A 89 15.63 0.01 -2.55
CA ALA A 89 16.34 -1.13 -1.96
C ALA A 89 15.40 -2.00 -1.12
N ARG A 90 14.59 -1.37 -0.27
CA ARG A 90 13.60 -2.07 0.56
C ARG A 90 12.53 -2.78 -0.28
N ALA A 91 12.21 -2.23 -1.44
CA ALA A 91 11.28 -2.81 -2.40
C ALA A 91 11.91 -3.90 -3.30
N GLY A 92 13.20 -4.20 -3.14
CA GLY A 92 13.91 -5.16 -3.99
C GLY A 92 14.03 -4.71 -5.46
N MET A 93 13.95 -3.40 -5.69
CA MET A 93 14.05 -2.81 -7.03
C MET A 93 15.50 -2.67 -7.49
N THR A 94 15.71 -2.70 -8.80
CA THR A 94 17.05 -2.50 -9.38
C THR A 94 17.50 -1.05 -9.22
N MET A 95 18.79 -0.90 -8.88
CA MET A 95 19.46 0.40 -8.78
C MET A 95 20.17 0.68 -10.11
N GLU A 96 19.53 1.43 -10.98
CA GLU A 96 20.17 1.89 -12.22
C GLU A 96 20.81 3.27 -11.99
N ALA A 97 21.83 3.56 -12.80
CA ALA A 97 22.48 4.87 -12.76
C ALA A 97 21.47 5.98 -13.11
N SER A 98 21.62 7.14 -12.48
CA SER A 98 20.75 8.31 -12.72
C SER A 98 20.62 8.59 -14.22
N GLY A 99 19.38 8.74 -14.70
CA GLY A 99 19.06 9.02 -16.10
C GLY A 99 18.75 7.81 -16.98
N HIS A 100 18.87 6.57 -16.48
CA HIS A 100 18.54 5.33 -17.20
C HIS A 100 17.52 4.46 -16.46
N SER A 101 16.92 5.00 -15.39
CA SER A 101 15.95 4.28 -14.58
C SER A 101 14.69 3.96 -15.41
N LYS A 102 14.22 2.71 -15.30
CA LYS A 102 12.95 2.28 -15.89
C LYS A 102 11.86 2.32 -14.83
N PRO A 103 10.59 2.47 -15.22
CA PRO A 103 9.48 2.26 -14.31
C PRO A 103 9.56 0.88 -13.67
N GLN A 104 9.40 0.81 -12.35
CA GLN A 104 9.40 -0.44 -11.59
C GLN A 104 8.21 -0.47 -10.66
N ASP A 105 7.70 -1.66 -10.39
CA ASP A 105 6.60 -1.91 -9.46
C ASP A 105 6.98 -3.09 -8.56
N SER A 106 6.70 -2.98 -7.28
CA SER A 106 7.00 -4.03 -6.29
C SER A 106 5.97 -4.00 -5.17
N ARG A 107 5.84 -5.15 -4.48
CA ARG A 107 5.02 -5.27 -3.28
C ARG A 107 5.89 -5.70 -2.11
N ILE A 108 5.76 -5.03 -0.98
CA ILE A 108 6.45 -5.38 0.27
C ILE A 108 5.45 -5.44 1.41
N THR A 109 5.78 -6.21 2.43
CA THR A 109 5.05 -6.21 3.69
C THR A 109 5.78 -5.31 4.68
N PHE A 110 5.07 -4.37 5.27
CA PHE A 110 5.56 -3.45 6.29
C PHE A 110 4.89 -3.75 7.63
N SER A 111 5.71 -4.03 8.65
CA SER A 111 5.22 -4.26 10.01
C SER A 111 5.26 -2.97 10.81
N TYR A 112 4.11 -2.57 11.35
CA TYR A 112 4.00 -1.39 12.18
C TYR A 112 3.16 -1.69 13.42
N LYS A 113 3.75 -1.56 14.62
CA LYS A 113 3.16 -2.05 15.88
C LYS A 113 2.78 -3.53 15.71
N ASP A 114 1.58 -3.92 16.07
CA ASP A 114 1.08 -5.29 15.94
C ASP A 114 0.35 -5.56 14.61
N GLN A 115 0.60 -4.70 13.59
CA GLN A 115 -0.07 -4.78 12.31
C GLN A 115 0.93 -5.02 11.19
N SER A 116 0.53 -5.86 10.25
CA SER A 116 1.23 -6.07 9.00
C SER A 116 0.42 -5.42 7.87
N VAL A 117 1.04 -4.51 7.15
CA VAL A 117 0.43 -3.73 6.07
C VAL A 117 1.17 -4.03 4.78
N ASP A 118 0.45 -4.30 3.71
CA ASP A 118 1.05 -4.48 2.40
C ASP A 118 1.19 -3.13 1.71
N LEU A 119 2.39 -2.85 1.21
CA LEU A 119 2.69 -1.64 0.45
C LEU A 119 2.99 -2.01 -1.00
N ARG A 120 2.28 -1.41 -1.93
CA ARG A 120 2.63 -1.47 -3.35
C ARG A 120 3.41 -0.22 -3.71
N ILE A 121 4.64 -0.40 -4.16
CA ILE A 121 5.58 0.68 -4.46
C ILE A 121 5.81 0.70 -5.96
N ALA A 122 5.52 1.85 -6.59
CA ALA A 122 5.82 2.11 -7.99
C ALA A 122 6.81 3.26 -8.10
N THR A 123 7.78 3.14 -9.02
CA THR A 123 8.73 4.20 -9.32
C THR A 123 8.66 4.58 -10.78
N PHE A 124 8.81 5.88 -11.06
CA PHE A 124 8.82 6.42 -12.41
C PHE A 124 9.90 7.51 -12.53
N PRO A 125 10.77 7.45 -13.56
CA PRO A 125 11.81 8.44 -13.76
C PRO A 125 11.22 9.78 -14.21
N ILE A 126 11.66 10.86 -13.57
CA ILE A 126 11.34 12.25 -13.92
C ILE A 126 12.64 13.09 -13.98
N ILE A 127 12.54 14.36 -14.33
CA ILE A 127 13.71 15.24 -14.54
C ILE A 127 14.63 15.32 -13.30
N PHE A 128 14.07 15.32 -12.09
CA PHE A 128 14.83 15.46 -10.86
C PHE A 128 15.14 14.15 -10.15
N GLY A 129 14.96 13.00 -10.80
CA GLY A 129 15.18 11.66 -10.24
C GLY A 129 13.96 10.76 -10.37
N ASP A 130 13.89 9.69 -9.59
CA ASP A 130 12.73 8.80 -9.60
C ASP A 130 11.65 9.32 -8.64
N THR A 131 10.43 9.54 -9.14
CA THR A 131 9.29 9.72 -8.24
C THR A 131 8.84 8.35 -7.71
N VAL A 132 8.38 8.32 -6.47
CA VAL A 132 7.91 7.10 -5.80
C VAL A 132 6.46 7.29 -5.40
N ALA A 133 5.62 6.34 -5.78
CA ALA A 133 4.25 6.22 -5.30
C ALA A 133 4.13 4.95 -4.44
N VAL A 134 3.69 5.08 -3.21
CA VAL A 134 3.45 3.97 -2.30
C VAL A 134 1.96 3.91 -2.02
N ARG A 135 1.29 2.85 -2.48
CA ARG A 135 -0.09 2.58 -2.10
C ARG A 135 -0.11 1.72 -0.85
N ILE A 136 -0.83 2.17 0.15
CA ILE A 136 -1.04 1.44 1.40
C ILE A 136 -2.27 0.56 1.22
N LEU A 137 -2.04 -0.75 1.18
CA LEU A 137 -3.10 -1.74 1.13
C LEU A 137 -3.39 -2.15 2.57
N GLU A 138 -4.40 -1.52 3.17
CA GLU A 138 -4.84 -1.98 4.49
C GLU A 138 -5.25 -3.46 4.36
N ARG A 139 -4.56 -4.32 5.09
CA ARG A 139 -5.13 -5.64 5.35
C ARG A 139 -6.43 -5.39 6.10
N MET A 140 -7.55 -5.71 5.47
CA MET A 140 -8.84 -5.61 6.14
C MET A 140 -8.73 -6.36 7.48
N ARG A 141 -8.96 -5.66 8.59
CA ARG A 141 -9.04 -6.26 9.93
C ARG A 141 -10.33 -7.08 10.01
N GLY A 142 -10.33 -8.25 9.37
CA GLY A 142 -11.50 -9.09 9.17
C GLY A 142 -12.43 -8.54 8.08
N LEU A 143 -13.03 -9.45 7.33
CA LEU A 143 -14.13 -9.11 6.43
C LEU A 143 -15.35 -8.75 7.27
N PRO A 144 -16.10 -7.72 6.88
CA PRO A 144 -17.39 -7.47 7.53
C PRO A 144 -18.28 -8.70 7.34
N GLN A 145 -19.18 -8.95 8.25
CA GLN A 145 -20.23 -9.93 8.03
C GLN A 145 -21.17 -9.43 6.93
N LEU A 146 -21.83 -10.35 6.20
CA LEU A 146 -22.70 -9.99 5.09
C LEU A 146 -23.77 -8.96 5.49
N GLY A 147 -24.33 -9.07 6.70
CA GLY A 147 -25.30 -8.11 7.25
C GLY A 147 -24.73 -6.72 7.57
N GLN A 148 -23.39 -6.58 7.61
CA GLN A 148 -22.72 -5.29 7.85
C GLN A 148 -22.43 -4.52 6.55
N LEU A 149 -22.70 -5.10 5.39
CA LEU A 149 -22.49 -4.49 4.08
C LEU A 149 -23.55 -3.43 3.72
N GLY A 150 -24.55 -3.22 4.57
CA GLY A 150 -25.60 -2.22 4.34
C GLY A 150 -26.81 -2.76 3.57
N PHE A 151 -26.95 -4.08 3.42
CA PHE A 151 -28.18 -4.67 2.90
C PHE A 151 -29.34 -4.38 3.84
N GLN A 152 -30.50 -4.04 3.29
CA GLN A 152 -31.76 -4.06 4.02
C GLN A 152 -32.20 -5.52 4.25
N ASP A 153 -33.05 -5.77 5.25
CA ASP A 153 -33.40 -7.14 5.72
C ASP A 153 -33.85 -8.09 4.61
N GLU A 154 -34.70 -7.64 3.70
CA GLU A 154 -35.13 -8.42 2.54
C GLU A 154 -33.99 -8.70 1.56
N GLY A 155 -33.16 -7.69 1.29
CA GLY A 155 -31.99 -7.81 0.40
C GLY A 155 -30.93 -8.74 0.97
N LEU A 156 -30.71 -8.73 2.29
CA LEU A 156 -29.80 -9.64 2.97
C LEU A 156 -30.27 -11.09 2.83
N SER A 157 -31.53 -11.37 3.15
CA SER A 157 -32.13 -12.70 3.06
C SER A 157 -32.07 -13.25 1.64
N GLU A 158 -32.34 -12.41 0.65
CA GLU A 158 -32.25 -12.80 -0.76
C GLU A 158 -30.79 -13.08 -1.19
N CYS A 159 -29.85 -12.24 -0.80
CA CYS A 159 -28.42 -12.46 -1.05
C CYS A 159 -27.97 -13.81 -0.44
N GLU A 160 -28.32 -14.08 0.82
CA GLU A 160 -28.01 -15.35 1.48
C GLU A 160 -28.61 -16.55 0.75
N ARG A 161 -29.81 -16.43 0.24
CA ARG A 161 -30.47 -17.47 -0.56
C ARG A 161 -29.76 -17.69 -1.91
N LEU A 162 -29.35 -16.63 -2.57
CA LEU A 162 -28.69 -16.68 -3.88
C LEU A 162 -27.29 -17.30 -3.83
N ILE A 163 -26.50 -16.97 -2.83
CA ILE A 163 -25.13 -17.52 -2.69
C ILE A 163 -25.11 -19.00 -2.34
N GLN A 164 -26.22 -19.56 -1.84
CA GLN A 164 -26.32 -20.98 -1.52
C GLN A 164 -26.80 -21.85 -2.71
N ARG A 165 -27.12 -21.24 -3.85
CA ARG A 165 -27.52 -22.00 -5.04
C ARG A 165 -26.36 -22.83 -5.58
N PRO A 166 -26.63 -24.08 -6.02
CA PRO A 166 -25.58 -24.96 -6.54
C PRO A 166 -25.01 -24.52 -7.88
N SER A 167 -25.66 -23.60 -8.59
CA SER A 167 -25.24 -23.09 -9.88
C SER A 167 -25.84 -21.71 -10.15
N GLY A 168 -25.17 -20.93 -10.97
CA GLY A 168 -25.64 -19.61 -11.38
C GLY A 168 -24.48 -18.65 -11.60
N LEU A 169 -24.80 -17.38 -11.83
CA LEU A 169 -23.88 -16.27 -11.95
C LEU A 169 -24.35 -15.14 -11.06
N ILE A 170 -23.45 -14.61 -10.22
CA ILE A 170 -23.69 -13.43 -9.41
C ILE A 170 -22.75 -12.33 -9.92
N LEU A 171 -23.29 -11.19 -10.31
CA LEU A 171 -22.53 -10.02 -10.77
C LEU A 171 -22.54 -8.93 -9.70
N VAL A 172 -21.36 -8.45 -9.33
CA VAL A 172 -21.18 -7.29 -8.46
C VAL A 172 -20.57 -6.16 -9.26
N SER A 173 -21.34 -5.09 -9.47
CA SER A 173 -20.96 -3.93 -10.28
C SER A 173 -21.05 -2.63 -9.50
N GLY A 174 -20.25 -1.65 -9.90
CA GLY A 174 -20.23 -0.32 -9.29
C GLY A 174 -18.94 0.45 -9.61
N PRO A 175 -18.85 1.75 -9.27
CA PRO A 175 -17.64 2.54 -9.46
C PRO A 175 -16.48 2.07 -8.58
N THR A 176 -15.30 2.64 -8.78
CA THR A 176 -14.14 2.42 -7.90
C THR A 176 -14.49 2.83 -6.46
N ASN A 177 -14.03 2.09 -5.47
CA ASN A 177 -14.29 2.28 -4.03
C ASN A 177 -15.76 2.13 -3.60
N SER A 178 -16.62 1.51 -4.43
CA SER A 178 -18.02 1.24 -4.06
C SER A 178 -18.23 0.00 -3.17
N GLY A 179 -17.15 -0.71 -2.83
CA GLY A 179 -17.21 -1.92 -2.01
C GLY A 179 -17.34 -3.25 -2.76
N LYS A 180 -17.16 -3.27 -4.10
CA LYS A 180 -17.25 -4.52 -4.90
C LYS A 180 -16.38 -5.65 -4.35
N THR A 181 -15.09 -5.36 -4.19
CA THR A 181 -14.10 -6.31 -3.65
C THR A 181 -14.49 -6.78 -2.25
N THR A 182 -14.86 -5.84 -1.37
CA THR A 182 -15.33 -6.16 -0.01
C THR A 182 -16.52 -7.08 -0.04
N THR A 183 -17.52 -6.83 -0.89
CA THR A 183 -18.71 -7.68 -1.03
C THR A 183 -18.34 -9.08 -1.50
N LEU A 184 -17.52 -9.20 -2.55
CA LEU A 184 -17.09 -10.51 -3.07
C LEU A 184 -16.31 -11.31 -2.02
N TYR A 185 -15.35 -10.71 -1.35
CA TYR A 185 -14.58 -11.40 -0.31
C TYR A 185 -15.44 -11.77 0.89
N THR A 186 -16.42 -10.94 1.27
CA THR A 186 -17.40 -11.29 2.34
C THR A 186 -18.25 -12.49 1.95
N ILE A 187 -18.68 -12.56 0.68
CA ILE A 187 -19.42 -13.72 0.16
C ILE A 187 -18.55 -14.97 0.17
N LEU A 188 -17.29 -14.87 -0.30
CA LEU A 188 -16.34 -15.99 -0.29
C LEU A 188 -16.09 -16.50 1.13
N GLU A 189 -15.89 -15.58 2.10
CA GLU A 189 -15.73 -15.97 3.52
C GLU A 189 -16.95 -16.70 4.06
N LYS A 190 -18.15 -16.27 3.70
CA LYS A 190 -19.38 -16.95 4.11
C LYS A 190 -19.55 -18.33 3.46
N LEU A 191 -19.08 -18.50 2.22
CA LEU A 191 -19.12 -19.76 1.49
C LEU A 191 -18.00 -20.72 1.90
N ARG A 192 -16.96 -20.23 2.56
CA ARG A 192 -15.80 -21.02 2.94
C ARG A 192 -16.20 -22.17 3.88
N ALA A 193 -16.12 -23.38 3.36
CA ALA A 193 -16.42 -24.59 4.09
C ALA A 193 -15.51 -25.74 3.63
N PRO A 194 -15.14 -26.69 4.50
CA PRO A 194 -14.18 -27.76 4.16
C PRO A 194 -14.61 -28.66 2.98
N HIS A 195 -15.89 -28.70 2.68
CA HIS A 195 -16.44 -29.53 1.59
C HIS A 195 -16.58 -28.77 0.26
N LEU A 196 -16.26 -27.47 0.23
CA LEU A 196 -16.32 -26.64 -0.98
C LEU A 196 -14.93 -26.35 -1.49
N LYS A 197 -14.75 -26.50 -2.80
CA LYS A 197 -13.56 -26.03 -3.51
C LYS A 197 -13.85 -24.65 -4.09
N ILE A 198 -13.19 -23.65 -3.57
CA ILE A 198 -13.31 -22.25 -4.03
C ILE A 198 -12.04 -21.87 -4.75
N ILE A 199 -12.17 -21.32 -5.96
CA ILE A 199 -11.07 -20.82 -6.77
C ILE A 199 -11.39 -19.39 -7.18
N THR A 200 -10.41 -18.49 -7.07
CA THR A 200 -10.52 -17.13 -7.60
C THR A 200 -9.49 -16.86 -8.68
N LEU A 201 -9.81 -15.91 -9.56
CA LEU A 201 -8.90 -15.31 -10.53
C LEU A 201 -8.94 -13.80 -10.29
N GLU A 202 -7.81 -13.20 -9.97
CA GLU A 202 -7.75 -11.82 -9.47
C GLU A 202 -6.62 -11.01 -10.14
N ASP A 203 -6.83 -9.70 -10.30
CA ASP A 203 -5.81 -8.78 -10.83
C ASP A 203 -5.80 -7.46 -10.05
N PRO A 204 -4.98 -7.42 -8.97
CA PRO A 204 -4.31 -8.53 -8.27
C PRO A 204 -5.14 -9.16 -7.15
N VAL A 205 -4.58 -10.19 -6.48
CA VAL A 205 -5.11 -10.68 -5.18
C VAL A 205 -4.93 -9.57 -4.14
N GLU A 206 -6.02 -9.09 -3.58
CA GLU A 206 -5.99 -7.98 -2.60
C GLU A 206 -5.52 -8.47 -1.22
N TYR A 207 -6.00 -9.62 -0.75
CA TYR A 207 -5.49 -10.28 0.44
C TYR A 207 -5.72 -11.79 0.39
N GLN A 208 -4.90 -12.53 1.13
CA GLN A 208 -4.95 -13.99 1.16
C GLN A 208 -6.10 -14.49 2.05
N MET A 209 -6.85 -15.46 1.53
CA MET A 209 -7.90 -16.16 2.26
C MET A 209 -7.49 -17.62 2.48
N GLU A 210 -7.47 -18.04 3.73
CA GLU A 210 -7.25 -19.46 4.05
C GLU A 210 -8.40 -20.31 3.50
N GLY A 211 -8.08 -21.45 2.87
CA GLY A 211 -9.07 -22.36 2.30
C GLY A 211 -9.66 -21.93 0.96
N VAL A 212 -9.12 -20.90 0.33
CA VAL A 212 -9.46 -20.47 -1.03
C VAL A 212 -8.21 -20.55 -1.91
N ASP A 213 -8.32 -21.18 -3.08
CA ASP A 213 -7.24 -21.21 -4.05
C ASP A 213 -7.29 -19.93 -4.91
N GLN A 214 -6.43 -18.99 -4.57
CA GLN A 214 -6.39 -17.68 -5.22
C GLN A 214 -5.31 -17.65 -6.29
N ALA A 215 -5.70 -17.44 -7.54
CA ALA A 215 -4.79 -17.28 -8.67
C ALA A 215 -4.72 -15.80 -9.09
N GLN A 216 -3.51 -15.24 -9.07
CA GLN A 216 -3.26 -13.90 -9.56
C GLN A 216 -2.97 -13.93 -11.06
N ILE A 217 -3.67 -13.11 -11.81
CA ILE A 217 -3.46 -12.92 -13.25
C ILE A 217 -2.01 -12.56 -13.53
N ASN A 218 -1.41 -13.25 -14.47
CA ASN A 218 -0.04 -13.01 -14.92
C ASN A 218 0.08 -13.22 -16.45
N PRO A 219 -0.17 -12.20 -17.26
CA PRO A 219 -0.12 -12.32 -18.73
C PRO A 219 1.23 -12.77 -19.26
N LYS A 220 2.33 -12.47 -18.55
CA LYS A 220 3.68 -12.89 -18.97
C LYS A 220 3.85 -14.42 -18.97
N PHE A 221 3.08 -15.12 -18.13
CA PHE A 221 3.06 -16.58 -18.07
C PHE A 221 1.80 -17.18 -18.69
N GLY A 222 1.02 -16.39 -19.43
CA GLY A 222 -0.18 -16.85 -20.13
C GLY A 222 -1.41 -17.03 -19.23
N LEU A 223 -1.36 -16.65 -17.94
CA LEU A 223 -2.50 -16.68 -17.05
C LEU A 223 -3.30 -15.39 -17.19
N THR A 224 -4.42 -15.46 -17.89
CA THR A 224 -5.36 -14.36 -18.14
C THR A 224 -6.74 -14.74 -17.63
N PHE A 225 -7.66 -13.77 -17.59
CA PHE A 225 -9.08 -14.07 -17.35
C PHE A 225 -9.66 -14.96 -18.45
#